data_f0ebf938cb928c3b5e9ca4f462d501be
#
_entry.id   f0ebf938cb928c3b5e9ca4f462d501be
#
_cell.length_a   1.000
_cell.length_b   1.000
_cell.length_c   1.000
_cell.angle_alpha   90.00
_cell.angle_beta   90.00
_cell.angle_gamma   90.00
#
_symmetry.space_group_name_H-M   'P 1'
#
loop_
_entity.id
_entity.type
_entity.pdbx_description
1 polymer ?
#
loop_
_entity_poly.entity_id
_entity_poly.type
_entity_poly.pdbx_seq_one_letter_code
_entity_poly.pdbx_strand_id
1 'polypeptide(L)'
;SRLLWYIIAGTRGGVNRAKILKYLIDRPYNSNQLANLLSIQYKTVQHHLKVMVSNGMVSKSEGTSYGSVFFLTPLMENHKHVLDKIWEKVRQKELRGDTKEEGRY
;
A
#
# COMPACT_ATOMS: atom_id res chain seq x y z
N SER A 1 -2.65 -3.24 15.43
CA SER A 1 -1.25 -2.96 15.48
C SER A 1 -0.99 -1.48 15.27
N ARG A 2 -0.27 -0.89 16.20
CA ARG A 2 0.03 0.54 16.16
C ARG A 2 0.87 0.93 14.95
N LEU A 3 1.84 0.09 14.60
CA LEU A 3 2.71 0.36 13.46
C LEU A 3 1.91 0.42 12.16
N LEU A 4 1.01 -0.54 11.98
CA LEU A 4 0.16 -0.59 10.81
C LEU A 4 -0.69 0.68 10.69
N TRP A 5 -1.34 1.06 11.79
CA TRP A 5 -2.14 2.29 11.83
C TRP A 5 -1.30 3.52 11.50
N TYR A 6 -0.10 3.59 12.10
CA TYR A 6 0.79 4.73 11.88
C TYR A 6 1.19 4.85 10.41
N ILE A 7 1.64 3.75 9.81
CA ILE A 7 2.17 3.79 8.44
C ILE A 7 1.07 4.10 7.42
N ILE A 8 -0.15 3.66 7.68
CA ILE A 8 -1.25 3.85 6.73
C ILE A 8 -2.07 5.07 7.07
N ALA A 9 -2.52 5.20 8.31
CA ALA A 9 -3.46 6.25 8.68
C ALA A 9 -2.79 7.48 9.26
N GLY A 10 -1.57 7.36 9.77
CA GLY A 10 -0.89 8.44 10.47
C GLY A 10 0.16 9.17 9.65
N THR A 11 0.36 8.81 8.39
CA THR A 11 1.39 9.43 7.57
C THR A 11 0.80 10.00 6.30
N ARG A 12 1.58 10.87 5.66
CA ARG A 12 1.18 11.57 4.46
C ARG A 12 0.84 10.63 3.30
N GLY A 13 1.58 9.55 3.14
CA GLY A 13 1.35 8.60 2.06
C GLY A 13 0.32 7.53 2.36
N GLY A 14 -0.43 7.67 3.45
CA GLY A 14 -1.28 6.61 3.96
C GLY A 14 -2.38 6.16 3.01
N VAL A 15 -3.00 7.10 2.30
CA VAL A 15 -4.08 6.77 1.36
C VAL A 15 -3.58 5.82 0.27
N ASN A 16 -2.46 6.14 -0.35
CA ASN A 16 -1.93 5.30 -1.42
C ASN A 16 -1.42 3.98 -0.89
N ARG A 17 -0.81 3.97 0.30
CA ARG A 17 -0.40 2.70 0.91
C ARG A 17 -1.60 1.80 1.22
N ALA A 18 -2.69 2.38 1.72
CA ALA A 18 -3.93 1.62 1.95
C ALA A 18 -4.47 1.04 0.66
N LYS A 19 -4.46 1.81 -0.42
CA LYS A 19 -4.90 1.33 -1.73
C LYS A 19 -4.05 0.19 -2.24
N ILE A 20 -2.73 0.30 -2.12
CA ILE A 20 -1.81 -0.77 -2.51
C ILE A 20 -2.14 -2.06 -1.74
N LEU A 21 -2.27 -1.97 -0.43
CA LEU A 21 -2.58 -3.15 0.38
C LEU A 21 -3.93 -3.75 -0.01
N LYS A 22 -4.90 -2.92 -0.34
CA LYS A 22 -6.22 -3.38 -0.78
C LYS A 22 -6.12 -4.21 -2.06
N TYR A 23 -5.32 -3.75 -3.03
CA TYR A 23 -5.07 -4.53 -4.24
C TYR A 23 -4.34 -5.84 -3.93
N LEU A 24 -3.34 -5.80 -3.06
CA LEU A 24 -2.55 -6.97 -2.74
C LEU A 24 -3.32 -8.02 -1.94
N ILE A 25 -4.44 -7.66 -1.32
CA ILE A 25 -5.34 -8.65 -0.73
C ILE A 25 -5.87 -9.59 -1.80
N ASP A 26 -6.15 -9.08 -3.00
CA ASP A 26 -6.71 -9.87 -4.08
C ASP A 26 -5.69 -10.75 -4.77
N ARG A 27 -4.50 -10.21 -5.05
CA ARG A 27 -3.46 -10.95 -5.76
C ARG A 27 -2.14 -10.17 -5.73
N PRO A 28 -1.00 -10.84 -6.04
CA PRO A 28 0.26 -10.12 -6.23
C PRO A 28 0.23 -9.23 -7.46
N TYR A 29 0.98 -8.13 -7.37
CA TYR A 29 1.14 -7.18 -8.48
C TYR A 29 2.59 -6.70 -8.52
N ASN A 30 3.03 -6.30 -9.72
CA ASN A 30 4.31 -5.61 -9.84
C ASN A 30 4.12 -4.10 -9.71
N SER A 31 5.24 -3.35 -9.63
CA SER A 31 5.18 -1.90 -9.42
C SER A 31 4.47 -1.16 -10.55
N ASN A 32 4.68 -1.58 -11.79
CA ASN A 32 4.02 -0.94 -12.94
C ASN A 32 2.51 -1.12 -12.90
N GLN A 33 2.08 -2.32 -12.57
CA GLN A 33 0.65 -2.61 -12.46
C GLN A 33 0.01 -1.74 -11.38
N LEU A 34 0.67 -1.63 -10.22
CA LEU A 34 0.14 -0.80 -9.14
C LEU A 34 0.13 0.68 -9.52
N ALA A 35 1.17 1.15 -10.19
CA ALA A 35 1.22 2.54 -10.65
C ALA A 35 0.04 2.85 -11.59
N ASN A 36 -0.24 1.94 -12.51
CA ASN A 36 -1.36 2.10 -13.43
C ASN A 36 -2.71 2.06 -12.70
N LEU A 37 -2.87 1.10 -11.79
CA LEU A 37 -4.11 0.95 -11.04
C LEU A 37 -4.40 2.17 -10.14
N LEU A 38 -3.36 2.75 -9.56
CA LEU A 38 -3.52 3.90 -8.68
C LEU A 38 -3.44 5.23 -9.43
N SER A 39 -3.03 5.22 -10.67
CA SER A 39 -2.80 6.44 -11.47
C SER A 39 -1.80 7.38 -10.80
N ILE A 40 -0.72 6.83 -10.28
CA ILE A 40 0.35 7.62 -9.66
C ILE A 40 1.69 7.24 -10.30
N GLN A 41 2.69 8.04 -10.02
CA GLN A 41 4.01 7.84 -10.60
C GLN A 41 4.65 6.55 -10.08
N TYR A 42 5.37 5.90 -10.97
CA TYR A 42 6.09 4.67 -10.66
C TYR A 42 7.03 4.84 -9.46
N LYS A 43 7.76 5.95 -9.41
CA LYS A 43 8.68 6.20 -8.30
C LYS A 43 7.96 6.33 -6.96
N THR A 44 6.77 6.89 -6.96
CA THR A 44 5.95 7.00 -5.75
C THR A 44 5.53 5.62 -5.27
N VAL A 45 5.09 4.76 -6.19
CA VAL A 45 4.76 3.37 -5.85
C VAL A 45 5.97 2.65 -5.27
N GLN A 46 7.12 2.81 -5.90
CA GLN A 46 8.35 2.18 -5.42
C GLN A 46 8.71 2.62 -4.00
N HIS A 47 8.54 3.90 -3.71
CA HIS A 47 8.77 4.42 -2.36
C HIS A 47 7.82 3.76 -1.35
N HIS A 48 6.54 3.68 -1.66
CA HIS A 48 5.57 3.06 -0.77
C HIS A 48 5.86 1.57 -0.55
N LEU A 49 6.19 0.87 -1.60
CA LEU A 49 6.52 -0.55 -1.50
C LEU A 49 7.76 -0.76 -0.64
N LYS A 50 8.77 0.10 -0.80
CA LYS A 50 9.98 0.02 0.01
C LYS A 50 9.66 0.20 1.50
N VAL A 51 8.82 1.17 1.84
CA VAL A 51 8.40 1.40 3.22
C VAL A 51 7.69 0.16 3.76
N MET A 52 6.78 -0.41 2.99
CA MET A 52 6.00 -1.55 3.45
C MET A 52 6.81 -2.83 3.54
N VAL A 53 7.75 -3.03 2.63
CA VAL A 53 8.68 -4.17 2.71
C VAL A 53 9.56 -4.04 3.95
N SER A 54 10.08 -2.85 4.21
CA SER A 54 10.94 -2.60 5.37
C SER A 54 10.22 -2.83 6.69
N ASN A 55 8.91 -2.73 6.70
CA ASN A 55 8.10 -2.91 7.91
C ASN A 55 7.39 -4.26 7.97
N GLY A 56 7.77 -5.20 7.10
CA GLY A 56 7.25 -6.56 7.17
C GLY A 56 5.81 -6.73 6.71
N MET A 57 5.25 -5.76 6.01
CA MET A 57 3.87 -5.81 5.54
C MET A 57 3.75 -6.47 4.17
N VAL A 58 4.74 -6.27 3.34
CA VAL A 58 4.78 -6.72 1.95
C VAL A 58 6.09 -7.45 1.72
N SER A 59 6.04 -8.50 0.95
CA SER A 59 7.22 -9.21 0.48
C SER A 59 7.39 -9.03 -1.01
N LYS A 60 8.61 -9.14 -1.45
CA LYS A 60 8.99 -9.01 -2.84
C LYS A 60 9.53 -10.35 -3.32
N SER A 61 9.00 -10.86 -4.42
CA SER A 61 9.53 -12.08 -5.02
C SER A 61 10.87 -11.80 -5.68
N GLU A 62 11.67 -12.83 -5.82
CA GLU A 62 12.89 -12.71 -6.61
C GLU A 62 12.57 -12.34 -8.04
N GLY A 63 13.46 -11.58 -8.67
CA GLY A 63 13.21 -11.01 -9.98
C GLY A 63 12.92 -12.04 -11.05
N THR A 64 11.98 -11.69 -11.91
CA THR A 64 11.68 -12.39 -13.13
C THR A 64 12.06 -11.48 -14.28
N SER A 65 11.88 -11.93 -15.52
CA SER A 65 12.13 -11.09 -16.70
C SER A 65 11.22 -9.87 -16.74
N TYR A 66 10.13 -9.87 -16.00
CA TYR A 66 9.17 -8.77 -15.93
C TYR A 66 9.29 -7.97 -14.64
N GLY A 67 10.36 -8.21 -13.87
CA GLY A 67 10.55 -7.56 -12.59
C GLY A 67 9.94 -8.36 -11.46
N SER A 68 9.98 -7.79 -10.28
CA SER A 68 9.47 -8.44 -9.07
C SER A 68 7.99 -8.19 -8.89
N VAL A 69 7.30 -9.17 -8.33
CA VAL A 69 5.94 -8.96 -7.86
C VAL A 69 5.95 -8.83 -6.34
N PHE A 70 4.96 -8.12 -5.84
CA PHE A 70 4.82 -7.86 -4.41
C PHE A 70 3.54 -8.54 -3.91
N PHE A 71 3.57 -9.01 -2.68
CA PHE A 71 2.44 -9.71 -2.08
C PHE A 71 2.45 -9.50 -0.56
N LEU A 72 1.30 -9.72 0.06
CA LEU A 72 1.18 -9.57 1.51
C LEU A 72 2.01 -10.63 2.22
N THR A 73 2.66 -10.24 3.31
CA THR A 73 3.35 -11.21 4.18
C THR A 73 2.31 -12.02 4.95
N PRO A 74 2.70 -13.19 5.50
CA PRO A 74 1.81 -13.95 6.37
C PRO A 74 1.28 -13.12 7.54
N LEU A 75 2.12 -12.23 8.09
CA LEU A 75 1.70 -11.32 9.14
C LEU A 75 0.50 -10.48 8.71
N MET A 76 0.57 -9.90 7.51
CA MET A 76 -0.53 -9.07 7.00
C MET A 76 -1.74 -9.90 6.61
N GLU A 77 -1.53 -11.11 6.12
CA GLU A 77 -2.64 -12.02 5.83
C GLU A 77 -3.49 -12.26 7.07
N ASN A 78 -2.85 -12.35 8.23
CA ASN A 78 -3.55 -12.58 9.49
C ASN A 78 -4.25 -11.32 10.02
N HIS A 79 -4.00 -10.16 9.39
CA HIS A 79 -4.55 -8.88 9.85
C HIS A 79 -5.47 -8.23 8.82
N LYS A 80 -6.05 -9.02 7.91
CA LYS A 80 -6.94 -8.47 6.87
C LYS A 80 -8.10 -7.68 7.44
N HIS A 81 -8.69 -8.15 8.54
CA HIS A 81 -9.81 -7.43 9.15
C HIS A 81 -9.40 -6.06 9.69
N VAL A 82 -8.16 -5.94 10.15
CA VAL A 82 -7.63 -4.65 10.59
C VAL A 82 -7.43 -3.72 9.39
N LEU A 83 -6.96 -4.28 8.26
CA LEU A 83 -6.82 -3.52 7.03
C LEU A 83 -8.17 -2.97 6.56
N ASP A 84 -9.22 -3.75 6.67
CA ASP A 84 -10.56 -3.30 6.28
C ASP A 84 -11.01 -2.10 7.14
N LYS A 85 -10.72 -2.13 8.42
CA LYS A 85 -11.04 -1.01 9.32
C LYS A 85 -10.24 0.24 8.97
N ILE A 86 -8.95 0.07 8.72
CA ILE A 86 -8.08 1.18 8.33
C ILE A 86 -8.53 1.75 6.99
N TRP A 87 -8.84 0.87 6.05
CA TRP A 87 -9.32 1.28 4.73
C TRP A 87 -10.58 2.13 4.83
N GLU A 88 -11.52 1.72 5.68
CA GLU A 88 -12.75 2.49 5.86
C GLU A 88 -12.47 3.89 6.39
N LYS A 89 -11.57 4.01 7.36
CA LYS A 89 -11.18 5.31 7.88
C LYS A 89 -10.49 6.19 6.84
N VAL A 90 -9.59 5.62 6.08
CA VAL A 90 -8.87 6.35 5.02
C VAL A 90 -9.85 6.79 3.94
N ARG A 91 -10.76 5.91 3.55
CA ARG A 91 -11.76 6.22 2.54
C ARG A 91 -12.67 7.37 2.98
N GLN A 92 -13.07 7.38 4.25
CA GLN A 92 -13.89 8.46 4.77
C GLN A 92 -13.15 9.80 4.73
N LYS A 93 -11.88 9.81 5.10
CA LYS A 93 -11.06 11.01 5.01
C LYS A 93 -10.95 11.51 3.57
N GLU A 94 -10.75 10.62 2.64
CA GLU A 94 -10.65 10.96 1.23
C GLU A 94 -11.95 11.59 0.72
N LEU A 95 -13.09 11.01 1.10
CA LEU A 95 -14.41 11.51 0.70
C LEU A 95 -14.70 12.90 1.27
N ARG A 96 -14.17 13.22 2.45
CA ARG A 96 -14.33 14.54 3.04
C ARG A 96 -13.35 15.58 2.52
N GLY A 97 -12.37 15.13 1.71
CA GLY A 97 -11.34 16.02 1.21
C GLY A 97 -10.30 16.39 2.26
N ASP A 98 -10.21 15.66 3.35
CA ASP A 98 -9.27 15.93 4.44
C ASP A 98 -7.86 15.44 4.12
N THR A 99 -7.71 14.59 3.13
CA THR A 99 -6.44 13.99 2.79
C THR A 99 -5.75 14.81 1.72
N LYS A 100 -4.52 15.20 1.98
CA LYS A 100 -3.73 15.92 0.99
C LYS A 100 -3.31 14.98 -0.11
N GLU A 101 -3.36 15.48 -1.34
CA GLU A 101 -2.92 14.71 -2.47
C GLU A 101 -1.43 14.39 -2.39
N GLU A 102 -1.09 13.15 -2.65
CA GLU A 102 0.27 12.68 -2.65
C GLU A 102 0.75 12.56 -4.08
N GLY A 103 1.50 13.48 -4.56
CA GLY A 103 1.93 13.41 -5.93
C GLY A 103 3.29 14.03 -6.17
N ARG A 104 4.02 14.29 -5.14
CA ARG A 104 5.22 15.11 -5.25
C ARG A 104 6.47 14.52 -4.65
N TYR A 105 6.59 13.26 -4.77
CA TYR A 105 7.86 12.67 -4.41
C TYR A 105 8.88 12.90 -5.47
#